data_1600e4f6d8c61693756cfbaa82ae5931
#
_entry.id   1600e4f6d8c61693756cfbaa82ae5931
#
_cell.length_a   1.000
_cell.length_b   1.000
_cell.length_c   1.000
_cell.angle_alpha   90.00
_cell.angle_beta   90.00
_cell.angle_gamma   90.00
#
_symmetry.space_group_name_H-M   'P 1'
#
loop_
_entity.id
_entity.type
_entity.pdbx_description
1 polymer ?
#
loop_
_entity_poly.entity_id
_entity_poly.type
_entity_poly.pdbx_seq_one_letter_code
_entity_poly.pdbx_strand_id
1 'polypeptide(L)'
;VVSMRGIQPDRIADAVRISGYYPSVHGAPVEVGSPERIGITDLMHPDYGDVPVLEDGDVPVFWACGVTPQAAVMASKPTFAITHAPGHMFITDVPDRTYMV
;
A
#
# COMPACT_ATOMS: atom_id res chain seq x y z
N VAL A 1 -5.01 -0.96 6.95
CA VAL A 1 -4.82 0.01 5.87
C VAL A 1 -4.02 -0.61 4.74
N VAL A 2 -4.38 -0.32 3.51
CA VAL A 2 -3.68 -0.81 2.31
C VAL A 2 -3.29 0.36 1.41
N SER A 3 -2.22 0.17 0.63
CA SER A 3 -1.88 1.06 -0.47
C SER A 3 -2.49 0.51 -1.76
N MET A 4 -3.05 1.36 -2.59
CA MET A 4 -3.65 0.97 -3.86
C MET A 4 -2.93 1.62 -5.03
N ARG A 5 -2.76 0.86 -6.10
CA ARG A 5 -2.30 1.36 -7.41
C ARG A 5 -3.15 0.76 -8.51
N GLY A 6 -3.46 1.58 -9.53
CA GLY A 6 -4.06 1.10 -10.76
C GLY A 6 -2.99 0.49 -11.65
N ILE A 7 -3.17 -0.76 -12.02
CA ILE A 7 -2.21 -1.52 -12.85
C ILE A 7 -2.94 -2.04 -14.09
N GLN A 8 -2.35 -1.83 -15.25
CA GLN A 8 -2.88 -2.40 -16.50
C GLN A 8 -2.86 -3.94 -16.43
N PRO A 9 -3.88 -4.62 -17.00
CA PRO A 9 -4.00 -6.07 -16.89
C PRO A 9 -2.76 -6.85 -17.31
N ASP A 10 -2.07 -6.41 -18.35
CA ASP A 10 -0.86 -7.06 -18.86
C ASP A 10 0.37 -6.88 -17.97
N ARG A 11 0.29 -6.02 -16.96
CA ARG A 11 1.40 -5.74 -16.02
C ARG A 11 1.15 -6.31 -14.62
N ILE A 12 -0.01 -6.90 -14.37
CA ILE A 12 -0.37 -7.41 -13.04
C ILE A 12 0.58 -8.53 -12.60
N ALA A 13 0.87 -9.48 -13.49
CA ALA A 13 1.77 -10.59 -13.18
C ALA A 13 3.17 -10.10 -12.77
N ASP A 14 3.68 -9.09 -13.47
CA ASP A 14 4.97 -8.47 -13.14
C ASP A 14 4.90 -7.74 -11.80
N ALA A 15 3.84 -6.99 -11.54
CA ALA A 15 3.68 -6.28 -10.27
C ALA A 15 3.68 -7.26 -9.08
N VAL A 16 2.96 -8.37 -9.20
CA VAL A 16 2.91 -9.41 -8.17
C VAL A 16 4.29 -10.05 -7.98
N ARG A 17 4.93 -10.45 -9.06
CA ARG A 17 6.24 -11.10 -9.02
C ARG A 17 7.31 -10.20 -8.42
N ILE A 18 7.42 -8.96 -8.92
CA ILE A 18 8.46 -8.03 -8.50
C ILE A 18 8.28 -7.63 -7.04
N SER A 19 7.08 -7.24 -6.63
CA SER A 19 6.84 -6.86 -5.23
C SER A 19 6.99 -8.04 -4.27
N GLY A 20 6.74 -9.26 -4.73
CA GLY A 20 6.95 -10.48 -3.95
C GLY A 20 8.40 -10.74 -3.56
N TYR A 21 9.36 -10.15 -4.27
CA TYR A 21 10.76 -10.24 -3.87
C TYR A 21 11.12 -9.39 -2.65
N TYR A 22 10.20 -8.57 -2.16
CA TYR A 22 10.45 -7.63 -1.05
C TYR A 22 9.47 -7.88 0.12
N PRO A 23 9.47 -9.10 0.71
CA PRO A 23 8.47 -9.45 1.72
C PRO A 23 8.59 -8.65 3.02
N SER A 24 9.75 -8.09 3.31
CA SER A 24 9.97 -7.25 4.49
C SER A 24 9.59 -5.77 4.27
N VAL A 25 9.15 -5.41 3.08
CA VAL A 25 8.63 -4.08 2.77
C VAL A 25 7.12 -4.20 2.61
N HIS A 26 6.55 -3.96 1.43
CA HIS A 26 5.12 -4.17 1.21
C HIS A 26 4.78 -5.62 0.83
N GLY A 27 5.75 -6.34 0.26
CA GLY A 27 5.56 -7.71 -0.19
C GLY A 27 4.68 -7.82 -1.43
N ALA A 28 4.16 -9.01 -1.67
CA ALA A 28 3.19 -9.25 -2.73
C ALA A 28 1.83 -8.60 -2.38
N PRO A 29 1.00 -8.30 -3.40
CA PRO A 29 -0.32 -7.74 -3.15
C PRO A 29 -1.20 -8.65 -2.27
N VAL A 30 -2.02 -8.03 -1.45
CA VAL A 30 -3.00 -8.73 -0.61
C VAL A 30 -4.35 -8.92 -1.31
N GLU A 31 -4.63 -8.10 -2.33
CA GLU A 31 -5.84 -8.20 -3.13
C GLU A 31 -5.59 -7.62 -4.52
N VAL A 32 -6.21 -8.22 -5.52
CA VAL A 32 -6.19 -7.76 -6.91
C VAL A 32 -7.62 -7.69 -7.42
N GLY A 33 -8.06 -6.50 -7.79
CA GLY A 33 -9.31 -6.27 -8.54
C GLY A 33 -10.58 -6.08 -7.74
N SER A 34 -10.67 -6.56 -6.51
CA SER A 34 -11.93 -6.59 -5.76
C SER A 34 -11.81 -5.88 -4.40
N PRO A 35 -11.93 -4.54 -4.36
CA PRO A 35 -11.79 -3.78 -3.11
C PRO A 35 -12.78 -4.20 -2.03
N GLU A 36 -13.98 -4.63 -2.41
CA GLU A 36 -15.02 -5.09 -1.48
C GLU A 36 -14.58 -6.32 -0.68
N ARG A 37 -13.69 -7.15 -1.21
CA ARG A 37 -13.17 -8.34 -0.51
C ARG A 37 -12.32 -8.00 0.71
N ILE A 38 -11.77 -6.81 0.76
CA ILE A 38 -10.99 -6.30 1.88
C ILE A 38 -11.71 -5.15 2.61
N GLY A 39 -13.01 -5.03 2.42
CA GLY A 39 -13.86 -4.11 3.15
C GLY A 39 -13.85 -2.66 2.65
N ILE A 40 -13.33 -2.39 1.47
CA ILE A 40 -13.35 -1.07 0.85
C ILE A 40 -14.67 -0.91 0.10
N THR A 41 -15.50 0.04 0.54
CA THR A 41 -16.82 0.28 -0.05
C THR A 41 -16.80 1.37 -1.12
N ASP A 42 -15.87 2.32 -1.03
CA ASP A 42 -15.72 3.40 -2.01
C ASP A 42 -14.24 3.68 -2.25
N LEU A 43 -13.75 3.21 -3.39
CA LEU A 43 -12.35 3.34 -3.79
C LEU A 43 -11.91 4.80 -3.96
N MET A 44 -12.84 5.67 -4.33
CA MET A 44 -12.56 7.08 -4.62
C MET A 44 -12.56 7.96 -3.37
N HIS A 45 -12.83 7.39 -2.19
CA HIS A 45 -12.78 8.09 -0.90
C HIS A 45 -11.78 7.40 0.04
N PRO A 46 -10.46 7.56 -0.20
CA PRO A 46 -9.45 6.94 0.65
C PRO A 46 -9.44 7.59 2.03
N ASP A 47 -9.11 6.80 3.07
CA ASP A 47 -8.94 7.31 4.42
C ASP A 47 -7.68 8.18 4.56
N TYR A 48 -6.69 7.94 3.71
CA TYR A 48 -5.41 8.66 3.70
C TYR A 48 -5.00 8.96 2.26
N GLY A 49 -4.41 10.13 2.05
CA GLY A 49 -3.88 10.53 0.76
C GLY A 49 -4.94 11.09 -0.18
N ASP A 50 -4.54 11.28 -1.42
CA ASP A 50 -5.37 11.88 -2.45
C ASP A 50 -6.29 10.87 -3.13
N VAL A 51 -7.32 11.37 -3.81
CA VAL A 51 -8.20 10.54 -4.64
C VAL A 51 -7.35 9.83 -5.69
N PRO A 52 -7.48 8.50 -5.82
CA PRO A 52 -6.67 7.77 -6.80
C PRO A 52 -7.02 8.15 -8.23
N VAL A 53 -6.00 8.14 -9.09
CA VAL A 53 -6.16 8.31 -10.53
C VAL A 53 -6.09 6.93 -11.18
N LEU A 54 -7.19 6.52 -11.82
CA LEU A 54 -7.28 5.26 -12.54
C LEU A 54 -7.51 5.57 -14.02
N GLU A 55 -6.71 4.95 -14.89
CA GLU A 55 -6.89 5.01 -16.33
C GLU A 55 -7.81 3.90 -16.79
N ASP A 56 -8.33 4.02 -18.04
CA ASP A 56 -9.21 3.01 -18.62
C ASP A 56 -8.52 1.64 -18.63
N GLY A 57 -9.22 0.63 -18.11
CA GLY A 57 -8.72 -0.74 -18.03
C GLY A 57 -7.84 -1.02 -16.82
N ASP A 58 -7.49 -0.01 -16.03
CA ASP A 58 -6.71 -0.23 -14.82
C ASP A 58 -7.46 -1.13 -13.83
N VAL A 59 -6.71 -2.06 -13.27
CA VAL A 59 -7.19 -2.93 -12.20
C VAL A 59 -6.61 -2.42 -10.88
N PRO A 60 -7.43 -2.19 -9.85
CA PRO A 60 -6.90 -1.77 -8.56
C PRO A 60 -6.16 -2.95 -7.90
N VAL A 61 -4.93 -2.71 -7.50
CA VAL A 61 -4.08 -3.68 -6.82
C VAL A 61 -3.71 -3.11 -5.47
N PHE A 62 -3.80 -3.93 -4.43
CA PHE A 62 -3.68 -3.50 -3.05
C PHE A 62 -2.52 -4.20 -2.35
N TRP A 63 -1.70 -3.41 -1.67
CA TRP A 63 -0.57 -3.90 -0.88
C TRP A 63 -0.77 -3.56 0.59
N ALA A 64 -0.21 -4.38 1.47
CA ALA A 64 -0.10 -4.03 2.88
C ALA A 64 0.63 -2.68 3.03
N CYS A 65 0.18 -1.85 3.96
CA CYS A 65 0.68 -0.48 4.09
C CYS A 65 1.23 -0.23 5.49
N GLY A 66 2.39 0.44 5.55
CA GLY A 66 3.00 0.89 6.81
C GLY A 66 2.17 1.91 7.59
N VAL A 67 1.13 2.48 6.98
CA VAL A 67 0.17 3.34 7.69
C VAL A 67 -0.72 2.54 8.64
N THR A 68 -0.82 1.21 8.51
CA THR A 68 -1.57 0.38 9.45
C THR A 68 -1.10 0.54 10.89
N PRO A 69 0.21 0.48 11.22
CA PRO A 69 0.69 0.81 12.56
C PRO A 69 0.36 2.24 13.00
N GLN A 70 0.41 3.21 12.11
CA GLN A 70 0.04 4.60 12.40
C GLN A 70 -1.44 4.71 12.76
N ALA A 71 -2.31 4.04 12.02
CA ALA A 71 -3.74 3.98 12.34
C ALA A 71 -3.98 3.33 13.71
N ALA A 72 -3.24 2.27 14.05
CA ALA A 72 -3.31 1.63 15.35
C ALA A 72 -2.85 2.56 16.46
N VAL A 73 -1.79 3.35 16.27
CA VAL A 73 -1.32 4.37 17.21
C VAL A 73 -2.39 5.42 17.44
N MET A 74 -3.02 5.92 16.38
CA MET A 74 -4.09 6.91 16.49
C MET A 74 -5.29 6.38 17.26
N ALA A 75 -5.65 5.12 17.06
CA ALA A 75 -6.77 4.48 17.76
C ALA A 75 -6.47 4.21 19.23
N SER A 76 -5.24 3.78 19.56
CA SER A 76 -4.83 3.41 20.92
C SER A 76 -4.42 4.59 21.79
N LYS A 77 -4.14 5.76 21.19
CA LYS A 77 -3.81 7.02 21.87
C LYS A 77 -2.72 6.86 22.94
N PRO A 78 -1.50 6.40 22.58
CA PRO A 78 -0.40 6.30 23.53
C PRO A 78 0.00 7.69 24.03
N THR A 79 0.68 7.73 25.19
CA THR A 79 1.15 8.98 25.78
C THR A 79 2.12 9.73 24.87
N PHE A 80 2.92 8.99 24.10
CA PHE A 80 3.93 9.57 23.21
C PHE A 80 4.16 8.66 22.01
N ALA A 81 4.24 9.24 20.81
CA ALA A 81 4.62 8.53 19.58
C ALA A 81 5.17 9.52 18.54
N ILE A 82 6.15 9.07 17.77
CA ILE A 82 6.68 9.80 16.62
C ILE A 82 6.63 8.88 15.41
N THR A 83 6.04 9.35 14.31
CA THR A 83 5.98 8.64 13.03
C THR A 83 6.25 9.62 11.89
N HIS A 84 6.53 9.09 10.70
CA HIS A 84 6.43 9.91 9.50
C HIS A 84 4.96 10.14 9.16
N ALA A 85 4.66 11.16 8.34
CA ALA A 85 3.30 11.43 7.89
C ALA A 85 2.89 10.42 6.80
N PRO A 86 1.61 9.98 6.75
CA PRO A 86 1.11 9.20 5.62
C PRO A 86 1.35 9.91 4.30
N GLY A 87 1.75 9.15 3.28
CA GLY A 87 2.09 9.70 1.97
C GLY A 87 3.47 10.35 1.88
N HIS A 88 4.23 10.39 2.96
CA HIS A 88 5.59 10.90 3.01
C HIS A 88 6.54 9.76 3.39
N MET A 89 7.58 9.56 2.59
CA MET A 89 8.53 8.47 2.83
C MET A 89 9.50 8.84 3.96
N PHE A 90 9.83 7.85 4.79
CA PHE A 90 10.99 7.90 5.67
C PHE A 90 12.18 7.37 4.87
N ILE A 91 12.98 8.27 4.33
CA ILE A 91 14.09 7.93 3.44
C ILE A 91 15.32 7.61 4.26
N THR A 92 15.94 6.48 3.99
CA THR A 92 17.21 6.05 4.60
C THR A 92 18.26 5.87 3.52
N ASP A 93 19.51 5.65 3.92
CA ASP A 93 20.61 5.33 3.01
C ASP A 93 20.78 3.84 2.77
N VAL A 94 19.84 3.00 3.24
CA VAL A 94 19.84 1.56 2.96
C VAL A 94 19.30 1.33 1.55
N PRO A 95 20.08 0.71 0.64
CA PRO A 95 19.62 0.45 -0.73
C PRO A 95 18.47 -0.55 -0.75
N ASP A 96 17.50 -0.34 -1.65
CA ASP A 96 16.31 -1.20 -1.77
C ASP A 96 16.67 -2.68 -2.00
N ARG A 97 17.72 -2.94 -2.76
CA ARG A 97 18.17 -4.31 -3.04
C ARG A 97 18.55 -5.10 -1.78
N THR A 98 18.81 -4.43 -0.67
CA THR A 98 19.09 -5.07 0.61
C THR A 98 17.91 -5.89 1.12
N TYR A 99 16.69 -5.47 0.74
CA TYR A 99 15.44 -6.11 1.17
C TYR A 99 14.95 -7.20 0.20
N MET A 100 15.64 -7.36 -0.93
CA MET A 100 15.26 -8.37 -1.93
C MET A 100 15.66 -9.77 -1.48
N VAL A 101 14.76 -10.72 -1.64
CA VAL A 101 15.02 -12.13 -1.39
C VAL A 101 15.15 -12.93 -2.68
#